data_878b59bda58bac1458e1bc5f068cd27b
#
_entry.id   878b59bda58bac1458e1bc5f068cd27b
#
_cell.length_a   1.000
_cell.length_b   1.000
_cell.length_c   1.000
_cell.angle_alpha   90.00
_cell.angle_beta   90.00
_cell.angle_gamma   90.00
#
_symmetry.space_group_name_H-M   'P 1'
#
loop_
_entity.id
_entity.type
_entity.pdbx_description
1 polymer ?
#
loop_
_entity_poly.entity_id
_entity_poly.type
_entity_poly.pdbx_seq_one_letter_code
_entity_poly.pdbx_strand_id
1 'polypeptide(L)'
;MRYFLLFSRRVGGHLWYLYLLIGIYLILLPLKKFVDHSTNKEICIFTAILIVGNFFIPTLNLVLGTQIENYMQLSFYVAYVLLGYIIGGGLYDEDNDRVKNLIDILCNRSWIWGGLWILASVTKILIQFITVTKYGEGSAVILGDRLFTMMQALSLFCLFKKYMDGVKVGRIAKSISRCSFGIYLIHPFFIHILYDALNITPTSFPLLGIEFAIPVLWLVVFIFSWIGSFIMLKVPGLNKLL
;
A
#
# COMPACT_ATOMS: atom_id res chain seq x y z
N MET A 1 -15.66 4.60 -23.77
CA MET A 1 -16.72 4.21 -22.83
C MET A 1 -16.97 2.70 -22.74
N ARG A 2 -17.07 1.96 -23.83
CA ARG A 2 -17.29 0.48 -23.83
C ARG A 2 -16.25 -0.33 -23.04
N TYR A 3 -14.99 0.07 -23.05
CA TYR A 3 -13.91 -0.68 -22.38
C TYR A 3 -13.87 -0.49 -20.85
N PHE A 4 -14.43 0.60 -20.35
CA PHE A 4 -14.53 0.87 -18.93
C PHE A 4 -15.51 -0.09 -18.23
N LEU A 5 -16.66 -0.32 -18.87
CA LEU A 5 -17.71 -1.20 -18.33
C LEU A 5 -17.35 -2.70 -18.36
N LEU A 6 -16.45 -3.10 -19.25
CA LEU A 6 -16.08 -4.52 -19.42
C LEU A 6 -14.81 -4.91 -18.66
N PHE A 7 -14.16 -4.01 -17.93
CA PHE A 7 -12.87 -4.24 -17.24
C PHE A 7 -11.78 -4.88 -18.15
N SER A 8 -12.00 -4.86 -19.48
CA SER A 8 -11.19 -5.58 -20.45
C SER A 8 -9.91 -4.84 -20.85
N ARG A 9 -9.86 -3.53 -20.65
CA ARG A 9 -8.65 -2.72 -20.85
C ARG A 9 -8.53 -1.68 -19.74
N ARG A 10 -7.33 -1.48 -19.23
CA ARG A 10 -7.02 -0.44 -18.26
C ARG A 10 -7.19 0.92 -18.93
N VAL A 11 -8.27 1.62 -18.62
CA VAL A 11 -8.48 3.00 -19.04
C VAL A 11 -7.70 3.89 -18.06
N GLY A 12 -6.60 4.47 -18.51
CA GLY A 12 -5.69 5.22 -17.65
C GLY A 12 -4.89 4.28 -16.74
N GLY A 13 -3.58 4.19 -16.97
CA GLY A 13 -2.70 3.27 -16.23
C GLY A 13 -2.75 3.43 -14.70
N HIS A 14 -3.15 4.61 -14.21
CA HIS A 14 -3.26 4.92 -12.78
C HIS A 14 -4.59 4.44 -12.15
N LEU A 15 -5.65 4.17 -12.93
CA LEU A 15 -6.96 3.77 -12.41
C LEU A 15 -7.05 2.29 -11.99
N TRP A 16 -5.98 1.53 -12.13
CA TRP A 16 -5.95 0.11 -11.72
C TRP A 16 -6.38 -0.11 -10.26
N TYR A 17 -6.10 0.87 -9.39
CA TYR A 17 -6.43 0.79 -7.98
C TYR A 17 -7.95 0.86 -7.73
N LEU A 18 -8.72 1.57 -8.56
CA LEU A 18 -10.19 1.56 -8.45
C LEU A 18 -10.78 0.18 -8.73
N TYR A 19 -10.26 -0.51 -9.75
CA TYR A 19 -10.70 -1.89 -10.03
C TYR A 19 -10.37 -2.83 -8.88
N LEU A 20 -9.17 -2.65 -8.30
CA LEU A 20 -8.75 -3.39 -7.12
C LEU A 20 -9.68 -3.13 -5.93
N LEU A 21 -10.02 -1.87 -5.64
CA LEU A 21 -10.92 -1.50 -4.56
C LEU A 21 -12.29 -2.14 -4.70
N ILE A 22 -12.87 -2.13 -5.90
CA ILE A 22 -14.16 -2.80 -6.16
C ILE A 22 -14.05 -4.29 -5.80
N GLY A 23 -12.99 -4.96 -6.24
CA GLY A 23 -12.75 -6.36 -5.90
C GLY A 23 -12.61 -6.61 -4.40
N ILE A 24 -11.90 -5.73 -3.69
CA ILE A 24 -11.75 -5.82 -2.22
C ILE A 24 -13.10 -5.61 -1.54
N TYR A 25 -13.88 -4.59 -1.93
CA TYR A 25 -15.19 -4.34 -1.32
C TYR A 25 -16.17 -5.50 -1.53
N LEU A 26 -16.14 -6.16 -2.69
CA LEU A 26 -16.95 -7.36 -2.93
C LEU A 26 -16.54 -8.53 -2.01
N ILE A 27 -15.25 -8.67 -1.73
CA ILE A 27 -14.73 -9.72 -0.85
C ILE A 27 -14.94 -9.40 0.64
N LEU A 28 -15.04 -8.12 1.02
CA LEU A 28 -15.21 -7.73 2.42
C LEU A 28 -16.47 -8.33 3.06
N LEU A 29 -17.56 -8.46 2.32
CA LEU A 29 -18.81 -9.04 2.86
C LEU A 29 -18.66 -10.50 3.28
N PRO A 30 -18.20 -11.43 2.42
CA PRO A 30 -17.95 -12.81 2.83
C PRO A 30 -16.80 -12.92 3.85
N LEU A 31 -15.77 -12.06 3.74
CA LEU A 31 -14.66 -12.04 4.68
C LEU A 31 -15.12 -11.63 6.09
N LYS A 32 -16.01 -10.64 6.18
CA LYS A 32 -16.63 -10.27 7.47
C LYS A 32 -17.38 -11.43 8.08
N LYS A 33 -18.22 -12.12 7.31
CA LYS A 33 -18.93 -13.30 7.80
C LYS A 33 -17.99 -14.40 8.27
N PHE A 34 -16.89 -14.62 7.54
CA PHE A 34 -15.85 -15.56 7.96
C PHE A 34 -15.26 -15.15 9.32
N VAL A 35 -14.86 -13.90 9.49
CA VAL A 35 -14.27 -13.40 10.73
C VAL A 35 -15.26 -13.46 11.89
N ASP A 36 -16.52 -13.09 11.67
CA ASP A 36 -17.56 -13.07 12.72
C ASP A 36 -17.93 -14.47 13.23
N HIS A 37 -17.67 -15.54 12.44
CA HIS A 37 -18.05 -16.92 12.79
C HIS A 37 -16.84 -17.85 13.00
N SER A 38 -15.62 -17.36 12.84
CA SER A 38 -14.39 -18.14 12.99
C SER A 38 -13.73 -17.88 14.33
N THR A 39 -13.05 -18.90 14.84
CA THR A 39 -12.20 -18.74 16.01
C THR A 39 -10.94 -17.93 15.67
N ASN A 40 -10.36 -17.26 16.64
CA ASN A 40 -9.10 -16.52 16.50
C ASN A 40 -7.99 -17.37 15.88
N LYS A 41 -7.95 -18.67 16.24
CA LYS A 41 -6.99 -19.63 15.69
C LYS A 41 -7.19 -19.85 14.19
N GLU A 42 -8.43 -20.01 13.74
CA GLU A 42 -8.76 -20.20 12.31
C GLU A 42 -8.41 -18.96 11.51
N ILE A 43 -8.70 -17.77 12.01
CA ILE A 43 -8.35 -16.50 11.37
C ILE A 43 -6.81 -16.40 11.21
N CYS A 44 -6.07 -16.72 12.27
CA CYS A 44 -4.60 -16.69 12.24
C CYS A 44 -4.03 -17.72 11.25
N ILE A 45 -4.54 -18.96 11.25
CA ILE A 45 -4.11 -20.03 10.32
C ILE A 45 -4.41 -19.62 8.88
N PHE A 46 -5.62 -19.15 8.59
CA PHE A 46 -5.98 -18.71 7.26
C PHE A 46 -5.10 -17.55 6.77
N THR A 47 -4.86 -16.57 7.65
CA THR A 47 -3.94 -15.45 7.35
C THR A 47 -2.52 -15.94 7.08
N ALA A 48 -2.02 -16.90 7.88
CA ALA A 48 -0.68 -17.47 7.69
C ALA A 48 -0.57 -18.22 6.35
N ILE A 49 -1.59 -18.99 5.95
CA ILE A 49 -1.65 -19.67 4.65
C ILE A 49 -1.57 -18.64 3.51
N LEU A 50 -2.35 -17.55 3.60
CA LEU A 50 -2.31 -16.47 2.61
C LEU A 50 -0.93 -15.80 2.53
N ILE A 51 -0.27 -15.60 3.67
CA ILE A 51 1.08 -15.01 3.72
C ILE A 51 2.09 -15.96 3.06
N VAL A 52 2.07 -17.22 3.41
CA VAL A 52 2.99 -18.21 2.83
C VAL A 52 2.79 -18.29 1.32
N GLY A 53 1.56 -18.47 0.86
CA GLY A 53 1.27 -18.62 -0.58
C GLY A 53 1.54 -17.36 -1.40
N ASN A 54 1.14 -16.19 -0.92
CA ASN A 54 1.21 -14.97 -1.72
C ASN A 54 2.49 -14.15 -1.55
N PHE A 55 3.25 -14.37 -0.47
CA PHE A 55 4.44 -13.58 -0.16
C PHE A 55 5.70 -14.44 -0.09
N PHE A 56 5.70 -15.52 0.70
CA PHE A 56 6.90 -16.35 0.86
C PHE A 56 7.27 -17.12 -0.40
N ILE A 57 6.33 -17.86 -0.99
CA ILE A 57 6.62 -18.69 -2.18
C ILE A 57 7.12 -17.83 -3.35
N PRO A 58 6.46 -16.70 -3.73
CA PRO A 58 6.99 -15.86 -4.80
C PRO A 58 8.38 -15.28 -4.51
N THR A 59 8.65 -14.91 -3.25
CA THR A 59 9.96 -14.39 -2.87
C THR A 59 11.04 -15.46 -2.91
N LEU A 60 10.74 -16.70 -2.46
CA LEU A 60 11.65 -17.83 -2.58
C LEU A 60 11.99 -18.14 -4.05
N ASN A 61 10.97 -18.16 -4.91
CA ASN A 61 11.17 -18.35 -6.34
C ASN A 61 12.09 -17.28 -6.94
N LEU A 62 11.90 -16.02 -6.51
CA LEU A 62 12.70 -14.91 -7.00
C LEU A 62 14.16 -14.97 -6.52
N VAL A 63 14.37 -15.28 -5.24
CA VAL A 63 15.71 -15.22 -4.61
C VAL A 63 16.51 -16.49 -4.89
N LEU A 64 15.88 -17.66 -4.84
CA LEU A 64 16.55 -18.96 -4.99
C LEU A 64 16.48 -19.51 -6.42
N GLY A 65 15.74 -18.86 -7.33
CA GLY A 65 15.52 -19.35 -8.68
C GLY A 65 14.68 -20.64 -8.70
N THR A 66 13.93 -20.92 -7.63
CA THR A 66 13.03 -22.09 -7.58
C THR A 66 11.80 -21.85 -8.43
N GLN A 67 11.15 -22.94 -8.87
CA GLN A 67 9.89 -22.87 -9.63
C GLN A 67 8.78 -23.59 -8.86
N ILE A 68 8.57 -23.18 -7.61
CA ILE A 68 7.47 -23.69 -6.80
C ILE A 68 6.17 -23.10 -7.35
N GLU A 69 5.33 -23.97 -7.91
CA GLU A 69 4.03 -23.53 -8.42
C GLU A 69 3.11 -23.13 -7.30
N ASN A 70 2.52 -21.95 -7.44
CA ASN A 70 1.55 -21.43 -6.48
C ASN A 70 0.18 -21.31 -7.13
N TYR A 71 -0.70 -22.25 -6.84
CA TYR A 71 -2.08 -22.28 -7.33
C TYR A 71 -3.04 -21.41 -6.52
N MET A 72 -2.55 -20.64 -5.54
CA MET A 72 -3.40 -19.79 -4.73
C MET A 72 -3.86 -18.57 -5.53
N GLN A 73 -5.11 -18.58 -5.97
CA GLN A 73 -5.72 -17.51 -6.78
C GLN A 73 -6.28 -16.34 -5.94
N LEU A 74 -6.29 -16.47 -4.60
CA LEU A 74 -6.76 -15.39 -3.72
C LEU A 74 -5.81 -14.20 -3.76
N SER A 75 -6.40 -13.00 -3.90
CA SER A 75 -5.65 -11.77 -3.92
C SER A 75 -4.83 -11.58 -2.63
N PHE A 76 -3.56 -11.25 -2.76
CA PHE A 76 -2.68 -10.95 -1.63
C PHE A 76 -3.17 -9.76 -0.78
N TYR A 77 -4.03 -8.91 -1.32
CA TYR A 77 -4.64 -7.81 -0.55
C TYR A 77 -5.57 -8.30 0.56
N VAL A 78 -6.17 -9.50 0.42
CA VAL A 78 -6.96 -10.12 1.49
C VAL A 78 -6.10 -10.37 2.74
N ALA A 79 -4.84 -10.78 2.54
CA ALA A 79 -3.92 -10.95 3.66
C ALA A 79 -3.65 -9.62 4.39
N TYR A 80 -3.52 -8.50 3.67
CA TYR A 80 -3.38 -7.17 4.31
C TYR A 80 -4.61 -6.77 5.10
N VAL A 81 -5.82 -7.07 4.61
CA VAL A 81 -7.07 -6.79 5.34
C VAL A 81 -7.11 -7.59 6.64
N LEU A 82 -6.81 -8.89 6.60
CA LEU A 82 -6.79 -9.73 7.78
C LEU A 82 -5.67 -9.34 8.76
N LEU A 83 -4.47 -9.03 8.27
CA LEU A 83 -3.39 -8.53 9.11
C LEU A 83 -3.76 -7.21 9.79
N GLY A 84 -4.39 -6.28 9.05
CA GLY A 84 -4.93 -5.05 9.61
C GLY A 84 -5.97 -5.30 10.69
N TYR A 85 -6.87 -6.28 10.48
CA TYR A 85 -7.85 -6.69 11.47
C TYR A 85 -7.18 -7.27 12.73
N ILE A 86 -6.24 -8.20 12.57
CA ILE A 86 -5.50 -8.83 13.68
C ILE A 86 -4.75 -7.77 14.50
N ILE A 87 -3.94 -6.93 13.84
CA ILE A 87 -3.12 -5.91 14.52
C ILE A 87 -4.00 -4.80 15.08
N GLY A 88 -5.10 -4.47 14.41
CA GLY A 88 -6.08 -3.47 14.86
C GLY A 88 -6.82 -3.85 16.15
N GLY A 89 -6.71 -5.09 16.61
CA GLY A 89 -7.35 -5.58 17.83
C GLY A 89 -8.67 -6.32 17.58
N GLY A 90 -8.89 -6.77 16.35
CA GLY A 90 -10.11 -7.50 15.97
C GLY A 90 -10.21 -8.93 16.53
N LEU A 91 -9.11 -9.50 17.02
CA LEU A 91 -9.11 -10.80 17.72
C LEU A 91 -9.56 -10.62 19.17
N TYR A 92 -10.75 -10.10 19.37
CA TYR A 92 -11.33 -9.94 20.69
C TYR A 92 -11.97 -11.25 21.12
N ASP A 93 -11.38 -11.90 22.15
CA ASP A 93 -12.02 -12.97 22.89
C ASP A 93 -12.09 -12.50 24.35
N GLU A 94 -13.29 -12.34 24.89
CA GLU A 94 -13.47 -11.83 26.27
C GLU A 94 -12.74 -12.70 27.30
N ASP A 95 -12.49 -14.00 26.95
CA ASP A 95 -11.83 -14.96 27.84
C ASP A 95 -10.31 -15.11 27.62
N ASN A 96 -9.72 -14.48 26.60
CA ASN A 96 -8.31 -14.71 26.28
C ASN A 96 -7.52 -13.45 25.90
N ASP A 97 -7.24 -12.62 26.87
CA ASP A 97 -6.37 -11.43 26.77
C ASP A 97 -4.94 -11.72 26.25
N ARG A 98 -4.52 -13.00 26.16
CA ARG A 98 -3.13 -13.35 25.81
C ARG A 98 -2.75 -12.94 24.39
N VAL A 99 -3.63 -13.14 23.40
CA VAL A 99 -3.31 -12.79 21.99
C VAL A 99 -3.27 -11.29 21.83
N LYS A 100 -4.22 -10.56 22.42
CA LYS A 100 -4.23 -9.10 22.44
C LYS A 100 -2.98 -8.57 23.12
N ASN A 101 -2.66 -9.05 24.30
CA ASN A 101 -1.47 -8.64 25.04
C ASN A 101 -0.19 -8.90 24.25
N LEU A 102 -0.07 -10.03 23.54
CA LEU A 102 1.09 -10.30 22.67
C LEU A 102 1.19 -9.31 21.52
N ILE A 103 0.08 -9.02 20.85
CA ILE A 103 0.07 -8.03 19.75
C ILE A 103 0.43 -6.65 20.27
N ASP A 104 -0.14 -6.23 21.38
CA ASP A 104 0.14 -4.93 21.97
C ASP A 104 1.59 -4.83 22.50
N ILE A 105 2.14 -5.88 23.09
CA ILE A 105 3.55 -5.96 23.48
C ILE A 105 4.46 -5.88 22.24
N LEU A 106 4.13 -6.60 21.17
CA LEU A 106 4.89 -6.56 19.92
C LEU A 106 4.82 -5.17 19.27
N CYS A 107 3.62 -4.61 19.11
CA CYS A 107 3.46 -3.28 18.53
C CYS A 107 4.14 -2.19 19.37
N ASN A 108 4.23 -2.37 20.68
CA ASN A 108 4.87 -1.41 21.57
C ASN A 108 6.40 -1.37 21.46
N ARG A 109 7.03 -2.40 20.89
CA ARG A 109 8.49 -2.45 20.66
C ARG A 109 8.88 -1.73 19.36
N SER A 110 8.79 -0.41 19.33
CA SER A 110 9.05 0.41 18.13
C SER A 110 10.40 0.18 17.47
N TRP A 111 11.44 -0.14 18.25
CA TRP A 111 12.78 -0.42 17.71
C TRP A 111 12.81 -1.67 16.82
N ILE A 112 11.99 -2.70 17.12
CA ILE A 112 11.87 -3.89 16.28
C ILE A 112 11.26 -3.49 14.93
N TRP A 113 10.16 -2.75 14.93
CA TRP A 113 9.48 -2.34 13.71
C TRP A 113 10.29 -1.35 12.89
N GLY A 114 10.96 -0.40 13.55
CA GLY A 114 11.90 0.49 12.87
C GLY A 114 13.06 -0.27 12.24
N GLY A 115 13.67 -1.19 12.99
CA GLY A 115 14.73 -2.06 12.48
C GLY A 115 14.27 -2.95 11.32
N LEU A 116 13.07 -3.56 11.42
CA LEU A 116 12.50 -4.38 10.38
C LEU A 116 12.21 -3.58 9.10
N TRP A 117 11.71 -2.36 9.24
CA TRP A 117 11.48 -1.47 8.10
C TRP A 117 12.79 -1.11 7.39
N ILE A 118 13.83 -0.74 8.16
CA ILE A 118 15.16 -0.42 7.62
C ILE A 118 15.75 -1.65 6.94
N LEU A 119 15.72 -2.82 7.61
CA LEU A 119 16.22 -4.07 7.07
C LEU A 119 15.55 -4.43 5.74
N ALA A 120 14.23 -4.40 5.69
CA ALA A 120 13.48 -4.69 4.46
C ALA A 120 13.83 -3.68 3.35
N SER A 121 13.98 -2.40 3.67
CA SER A 121 14.33 -1.36 2.70
C SER A 121 15.76 -1.55 2.16
N VAL A 122 16.72 -1.75 3.04
CA VAL A 122 18.12 -1.99 2.66
C VAL A 122 18.25 -3.26 1.81
N THR A 123 17.58 -4.35 2.22
CA THR A 123 17.61 -5.61 1.48
C THR A 123 17.02 -5.43 0.07
N LYS A 124 15.90 -4.72 -0.09
CA LYS A 124 15.33 -4.41 -1.41
C LYS A 124 16.31 -3.63 -2.28
N ILE A 125 16.93 -2.58 -1.73
CA ILE A 125 17.88 -1.74 -2.47
C ILE A 125 19.10 -2.56 -2.89
N LEU A 126 19.66 -3.35 -1.99
CA LEU A 126 20.84 -4.18 -2.27
C LEU A 126 20.55 -5.23 -3.35
N ILE A 127 19.45 -5.98 -3.21
CA ILE A 127 19.08 -6.99 -4.22
C ILE A 127 18.80 -6.30 -5.57
N GLN A 128 18.09 -5.17 -5.57
CA GLN A 128 17.85 -4.40 -6.79
C GLN A 128 19.16 -3.96 -7.44
N PHE A 129 20.08 -3.41 -6.68
CA PHE A 129 21.38 -2.97 -7.17
C PHE A 129 22.18 -4.13 -7.78
N ILE A 130 22.26 -5.26 -7.08
CA ILE A 130 22.95 -6.47 -7.57
C ILE A 130 22.29 -7.00 -8.85
N THR A 131 20.96 -7.00 -8.89
CA THR A 131 20.21 -7.53 -10.04
C THR A 131 20.39 -6.66 -11.29
N VAL A 132 20.30 -5.34 -11.12
CA VAL A 132 20.50 -4.39 -12.23
C VAL A 132 21.94 -4.41 -12.74
N THR A 133 22.93 -4.47 -11.85
CA THR A 133 24.35 -4.54 -12.24
C THR A 133 24.67 -5.84 -12.98
N LYS A 134 24.04 -6.96 -12.60
CA LYS A 134 24.33 -8.28 -13.19
C LYS A 134 23.55 -8.57 -14.46
N TYR A 135 22.29 -8.13 -14.53
CA TYR A 135 21.35 -8.53 -15.60
C TYR A 135 20.80 -7.34 -16.43
N GLY A 136 21.21 -6.12 -16.13
CA GLY A 136 20.78 -4.91 -16.82
C GLY A 136 19.48 -4.29 -16.27
N GLU A 137 19.15 -3.09 -16.75
CA GLU A 137 18.05 -2.25 -16.21
C GLU A 137 16.66 -2.90 -16.29
N GLY A 138 16.41 -3.79 -17.26
CA GLY A 138 15.13 -4.48 -17.43
C GLY A 138 14.80 -5.53 -16.35
N SER A 139 15.75 -5.85 -15.46
CA SER A 139 15.62 -6.89 -14.43
C SER A 139 15.12 -6.37 -13.07
N ALA A 140 14.50 -5.18 -13.04
CA ALA A 140 14.00 -4.52 -11.82
C ALA A 140 12.80 -5.22 -11.15
N VAL A 141 12.89 -6.55 -10.95
CA VAL A 141 11.77 -7.37 -10.46
C VAL A 141 11.57 -7.24 -8.96
N ILE A 142 12.66 -7.03 -8.21
CA ILE A 142 12.61 -7.04 -6.73
C ILE A 142 11.85 -5.86 -6.13
N LEU A 143 11.72 -4.72 -6.85
CA LEU A 143 10.92 -3.60 -6.38
C LEU A 143 9.45 -3.96 -6.25
N GLY A 144 8.97 -4.90 -7.06
CA GLY A 144 7.63 -5.46 -6.97
C GLY A 144 7.49 -6.61 -5.96
N ASP A 145 8.56 -6.99 -5.25
CA ASP A 145 8.50 -8.09 -4.29
C ASP A 145 7.51 -7.80 -3.19
N ARG A 146 6.67 -8.79 -2.93
CA ARG A 146 5.54 -8.65 -2.03
C ARG A 146 5.95 -8.80 -0.57
N LEU A 147 6.90 -9.70 -0.25
CA LEU A 147 7.29 -10.00 1.13
C LEU A 147 7.92 -8.79 1.82
N PHE A 148 8.96 -8.21 1.21
CA PHE A 148 9.62 -7.03 1.78
C PHE A 148 8.69 -5.82 1.83
N THR A 149 7.80 -5.66 0.83
CA THR A 149 6.77 -4.62 0.84
C THR A 149 5.76 -4.83 1.98
N MET A 150 5.37 -6.09 2.25
CA MET A 150 4.51 -6.43 3.38
C MET A 150 5.20 -6.11 4.71
N MET A 151 6.48 -6.48 4.87
CA MET A 151 7.25 -6.17 6.07
C MET A 151 7.33 -4.66 6.32
N GLN A 152 7.56 -3.86 5.29
CA GLN A 152 7.55 -2.40 5.37
C GLN A 152 6.18 -1.85 5.78
N ALA A 153 5.11 -2.33 5.16
CA ALA A 153 3.75 -1.89 5.45
C ALA A 153 3.33 -2.23 6.89
N LEU A 154 3.59 -3.45 7.35
CA LEU A 154 3.30 -3.87 8.72
C LEU A 154 4.11 -3.08 9.75
N SER A 155 5.38 -2.85 9.47
CA SER A 155 6.25 -2.06 10.34
C SER A 155 5.71 -0.65 10.53
N LEU A 156 5.35 0.03 9.43
CA LEU A 156 4.73 1.35 9.50
C LEU A 156 3.40 1.32 10.23
N PHE A 157 2.55 0.33 9.96
CA PHE A 157 1.25 0.21 10.62
C PHE A 157 1.40 0.08 12.15
N CYS A 158 2.30 -0.78 12.64
CA CYS A 158 2.57 -0.94 14.06
C CYS A 158 3.16 0.35 14.69
N LEU A 159 4.05 1.04 13.98
CA LEU A 159 4.58 2.33 14.44
C LEU A 159 3.48 3.39 14.51
N PHE A 160 2.62 3.49 13.50
CA PHE A 160 1.48 4.40 13.51
C PHE A 160 0.50 4.06 14.62
N LYS A 161 0.16 2.78 14.82
CA LYS A 161 -0.70 2.34 15.93
C LYS A 161 -0.13 2.82 17.26
N LYS A 162 1.17 2.65 17.48
CA LYS A 162 1.81 3.03 18.74
C LYS A 162 1.84 4.55 18.97
N TYR A 163 2.24 5.33 17.96
CA TYR A 163 2.52 6.76 18.13
C TYR A 163 1.34 7.66 17.81
N MET A 164 0.38 7.18 17.03
CA MET A 164 -0.77 7.99 16.59
C MET A 164 -2.06 7.60 17.29
N ASP A 165 -2.08 6.52 18.08
CA ASP A 165 -3.25 6.17 18.88
C ASP A 165 -3.53 7.26 19.92
N GLY A 166 -4.77 7.73 19.97
CA GLY A 166 -5.19 8.84 20.84
C GLY A 166 -4.74 10.24 20.43
N VAL A 167 -3.94 10.40 19.38
CA VAL A 167 -3.51 11.72 18.88
C VAL A 167 -4.65 12.43 18.17
N LYS A 168 -4.94 13.66 18.60
CA LYS A 168 -5.96 14.51 17.95
C LYS A 168 -5.51 14.87 16.53
N VAL A 169 -6.25 14.41 15.53
CA VAL A 169 -5.95 14.68 14.13
C VAL A 169 -6.11 16.17 13.82
N GLY A 170 -5.05 16.80 13.35
CA GLY A 170 -5.03 18.22 12.98
C GLY A 170 -5.91 18.54 11.76
N ARG A 171 -6.24 19.83 11.57
CA ARG A 171 -7.12 20.29 10.47
C ARG A 171 -6.56 19.94 9.09
N ILE A 172 -5.25 20.06 8.90
CA ILE A 172 -4.57 19.74 7.63
C ILE A 172 -4.71 18.26 7.31
N ALA A 173 -4.38 17.38 8.26
CA ALA A 173 -4.48 15.93 8.06
C ALA A 173 -5.92 15.48 7.77
N LYS A 174 -6.93 16.09 8.46
CA LYS A 174 -8.34 15.87 8.13
C LYS A 174 -8.69 16.31 6.70
N SER A 175 -8.17 17.46 6.27
CA SER A 175 -8.39 17.96 4.91
C SER A 175 -7.78 17.02 3.86
N ILE A 176 -6.51 16.61 4.05
CA ILE A 176 -5.83 15.65 3.16
C ILE A 176 -6.59 14.33 3.09
N SER A 177 -7.01 13.79 4.24
CA SER A 177 -7.79 12.55 4.29
C SER A 177 -9.10 12.64 3.51
N ARG A 178 -9.84 13.74 3.66
CA ARG A 178 -11.08 13.97 2.89
C ARG A 178 -10.84 14.16 1.39
N CYS A 179 -9.71 14.73 1.02
CA CYS A 179 -9.34 14.97 -0.38
C CYS A 179 -8.62 13.78 -1.01
N SER A 180 -8.28 12.72 -0.27
CA SER A 180 -7.38 11.65 -0.73
C SER A 180 -7.82 10.99 -2.03
N PHE A 181 -9.10 10.72 -2.18
CA PHE A 181 -9.64 10.14 -3.40
C PHE A 181 -9.54 11.09 -4.60
N GLY A 182 -9.88 12.37 -4.40
CA GLY A 182 -9.71 13.38 -5.44
C GLY A 182 -8.25 13.62 -5.82
N ILE A 183 -7.34 13.64 -4.83
CA ILE A 183 -5.89 13.70 -5.09
C ILE A 183 -5.47 12.54 -5.99
N TYR A 184 -5.90 11.32 -5.67
CA TYR A 184 -5.62 10.13 -6.48
C TYR A 184 -6.16 10.26 -7.91
N LEU A 185 -7.34 10.82 -8.10
CA LEU A 185 -7.94 10.96 -9.44
C LEU A 185 -7.22 12.01 -10.30
N ILE A 186 -6.83 13.15 -9.70
CA ILE A 186 -6.37 14.31 -10.48
C ILE A 186 -4.84 14.46 -10.54
N HIS A 187 -4.06 13.71 -9.73
CA HIS A 187 -2.59 13.86 -9.75
C HIS A 187 -1.95 13.61 -11.12
N PRO A 188 -2.43 12.67 -11.98
CA PRO A 188 -1.83 12.48 -13.29
C PRO A 188 -2.00 13.69 -14.21
N PHE A 189 -3.09 14.43 -14.05
CA PHE A 189 -3.30 15.67 -14.78
C PHE A 189 -2.18 16.69 -14.51
N PHE A 190 -1.80 16.86 -13.23
CA PHE A 190 -0.69 17.74 -12.87
C PHE A 190 0.67 17.19 -13.31
N ILE A 191 0.87 15.87 -13.31
CA ILE A 191 2.07 15.26 -13.88
C ILE A 191 2.18 15.58 -15.37
N HIS A 192 1.09 15.44 -16.14
CA HIS A 192 1.07 15.78 -17.56
C HIS A 192 1.33 17.26 -17.81
N ILE A 193 0.79 18.16 -17.00
CA ILE A 193 1.11 19.60 -17.10
C ILE A 193 2.60 19.83 -16.91
N LEU A 194 3.21 19.25 -15.87
CA LEU A 194 4.63 19.44 -15.61
C LEU A 194 5.51 18.85 -16.71
N TYR A 195 5.24 17.62 -17.14
CA TYR A 195 6.10 16.88 -18.05
C TYR A 195 5.89 17.29 -19.51
N ASP A 196 4.63 17.40 -19.96
CA ASP A 196 4.32 17.59 -21.38
C ASP A 196 4.17 19.07 -21.75
N ALA A 197 3.59 19.91 -20.87
CA ALA A 197 3.39 21.32 -21.16
C ALA A 197 4.57 22.19 -20.74
N LEU A 198 5.18 21.91 -19.58
CA LEU A 198 6.27 22.71 -19.03
C LEU A 198 7.66 22.12 -19.28
N ASN A 199 7.75 20.87 -19.77
CA ASN A 199 8.99 20.10 -19.96
C ASN A 199 9.84 20.00 -18.67
N ILE A 200 9.18 20.02 -17.50
CA ILE A 200 9.84 19.89 -16.21
C ILE A 200 9.81 18.42 -15.81
N THR A 201 10.92 17.72 -16.05
CA THR A 201 11.11 16.32 -15.67
C THR A 201 12.20 16.21 -14.59
N PRO A 202 12.30 15.09 -13.86
CA PRO A 202 13.40 14.92 -12.90
C PRO A 202 14.79 15.07 -13.51
N THR A 203 14.94 14.74 -14.79
CA THR A 203 16.21 14.84 -15.54
C THR A 203 16.48 16.24 -16.11
N SER A 204 15.44 17.04 -16.33
CA SER A 204 15.55 18.40 -16.87
C SER A 204 15.48 19.50 -15.80
N PHE A 205 15.35 19.12 -14.53
CA PHE A 205 15.24 20.08 -13.43
C PHE A 205 16.59 20.77 -13.18
N PRO A 206 16.73 22.06 -13.52
CA PRO A 206 18.04 22.68 -13.68
C PRO A 206 18.78 23.04 -12.38
N LEU A 207 18.09 22.95 -11.23
CA LEU A 207 18.59 23.49 -9.96
C LEU A 207 19.02 22.41 -8.95
N LEU A 208 18.66 21.15 -9.17
CA LEU A 208 18.88 20.08 -8.19
C LEU A 208 19.25 18.78 -8.91
N GLY A 209 20.10 17.97 -8.32
CA GLY A 209 20.33 16.59 -8.78
C GLY A 209 19.03 15.79 -8.82
N ILE A 210 18.99 14.71 -9.61
CA ILE A 210 17.80 13.86 -9.80
C ILE A 210 17.23 13.40 -8.45
N GLU A 211 18.10 13.15 -7.48
CA GLU A 211 17.71 12.67 -6.13
C GLU A 211 16.81 13.67 -5.40
N PHE A 212 17.01 14.97 -5.59
CA PHE A 212 16.21 16.03 -4.98
C PHE A 212 15.06 16.47 -5.90
N ALA A 213 15.21 16.35 -7.20
CA ALA A 213 14.18 16.71 -8.15
C ALA A 213 12.92 15.84 -7.99
N ILE A 214 13.08 14.53 -7.77
CA ILE A 214 11.96 13.60 -7.59
C ILE A 214 11.08 13.98 -6.39
N PRO A 215 11.60 14.12 -5.15
CA PRO A 215 10.76 14.49 -4.01
C PRO A 215 10.16 15.89 -4.13
N VAL A 216 10.85 16.85 -4.74
CA VAL A 216 10.30 18.19 -4.97
C VAL A 216 9.14 18.17 -5.96
N LEU A 217 9.29 17.51 -7.11
CA LEU A 217 8.21 17.37 -8.08
C LEU A 217 7.02 16.59 -7.50
N TRP A 218 7.27 15.53 -6.74
CA TRP A 218 6.22 14.80 -6.02
C TRP A 218 5.45 15.73 -5.09
N LEU A 219 6.13 16.55 -4.30
CA LEU A 219 5.50 17.48 -3.37
C LEU A 219 4.66 18.54 -4.11
N VAL A 220 5.17 19.06 -5.21
CA VAL A 220 4.47 20.02 -6.07
C VAL A 220 3.18 19.41 -6.61
N VAL A 221 3.26 18.22 -7.22
CA VAL A 221 2.07 17.48 -7.73
C VAL A 221 1.08 17.22 -6.60
N PHE A 222 1.56 16.78 -5.44
CA PHE A 222 0.71 16.51 -4.29
C PHE A 222 -0.05 17.76 -3.82
N ILE A 223 0.63 18.89 -3.67
CA ILE A 223 0.02 20.14 -3.20
C ILE A 223 -1.03 20.63 -4.20
N PHE A 224 -0.70 20.66 -5.51
CA PHE A 224 -1.67 21.07 -6.53
C PHE A 224 -2.86 20.13 -6.63
N SER A 225 -2.64 18.83 -6.49
CA SER A 225 -3.71 17.84 -6.46
C SER A 225 -4.60 17.98 -5.22
N TRP A 226 -4.00 18.28 -4.05
CA TRP A 226 -4.76 18.55 -2.83
C TRP A 226 -5.62 19.81 -2.97
N ILE A 227 -5.05 20.91 -3.46
CA ILE A 227 -5.79 22.16 -3.71
C ILE A 227 -6.92 21.93 -4.72
N GLY A 228 -6.62 21.27 -5.84
CA GLY A 228 -7.61 20.95 -6.86
C GLY A 228 -8.75 20.09 -6.32
N SER A 229 -8.44 19.03 -5.57
CA SER A 229 -9.43 18.19 -4.90
C SER A 229 -10.26 18.97 -3.88
N PHE A 230 -9.63 19.84 -3.10
CA PHE A 230 -10.32 20.68 -2.13
C PHE A 230 -11.31 21.65 -2.79
N ILE A 231 -10.96 22.21 -3.96
CA ILE A 231 -11.85 23.06 -4.75
C ILE A 231 -13.03 22.23 -5.29
N MET A 232 -12.75 21.05 -5.85
CA MET A 232 -13.78 20.15 -6.38
C MET A 232 -14.81 19.75 -5.32
N LEU A 233 -14.39 19.51 -4.08
CA LEU A 233 -15.30 19.22 -2.97
C LEU A 233 -16.26 20.37 -2.64
N LYS A 234 -15.94 21.61 -3.00
CA LYS A 234 -16.81 22.78 -2.81
C LYS A 234 -17.82 22.99 -3.93
N VAL A 235 -17.63 22.34 -5.08
CA VAL A 235 -18.51 22.47 -6.25
C VAL A 235 -19.73 21.55 -6.06
N PRO A 236 -20.98 22.09 -6.06
CA PRO A 236 -22.19 21.28 -5.97
C PRO A 236 -22.25 20.28 -7.14
N GLY A 237 -22.46 19.00 -6.81
CA GLY A 237 -22.47 17.91 -7.79
C GLY A 237 -21.16 17.13 -7.86
N LEU A 238 -20.00 17.78 -7.88
CA LEU A 238 -18.69 17.11 -7.83
C LEU A 238 -18.38 16.51 -6.44
N ASN A 239 -18.89 17.14 -5.39
CA ASN A 239 -18.76 16.65 -4.02
C ASN A 239 -19.46 15.30 -3.76
N LYS A 240 -20.35 14.86 -4.66
CA LYS A 240 -21.00 13.54 -4.59
C LYS A 240 -20.19 12.44 -5.28
N LEU A 241 -19.17 12.82 -6.05
CA LEU A 241 -18.29 11.90 -6.80
C LEU A 241 -16.98 11.66 -6.09
N LEU A 242 -16.63 12.50 -5.12
CA LEU A 242 -15.42 12.47 -4.29
C LEU A 242 -15.75 12.14 -2.84
#